data_4f15a1f20d5d2760927aae60fa517db7
#
_entry.id   4f15a1f20d5d2760927aae60fa517db7
#
_cell.length_a   1.000
_cell.length_b   1.000
_cell.length_c   1.000
_cell.angle_alpha   90.00
_cell.angle_beta   90.00
_cell.angle_gamma   90.00
#
_symmetry.space_group_name_H-M   'P 1'
#
loop_
_entity.id
_entity.type
_entity.pdbx_description
1 polymer ?
#
loop_
_entity_poly.entity_id
_entity_poly.type
_entity_poly.pdbx_seq_one_letter_code
_entity_poly.pdbx_strand_id
1 'polypeptide(L)'
;LADLVGYYRLPNAQTISSSMRYFSLGEIQFTDNQGNSLGTGQPKEFAMDLNYARAFGEEGGFQTGVGVGLRYIYSNLSVSSNVSSGPDIRPGHAAGADVSVFMTKPYKLDKIKGMDFNMGLAITNIGSKMTYTQNAVNTDFIPTNLGIGFGADLHIDDIHSVGIYADVNKLLVPTPDTVDANNDGVFDYRERSVVGGMFSSFADAPGGFKEELREFYVGAGVEYWYNKQFALRMGYFYEHPTKGARKFLSAGAGV
;
A
#
# COMPACT_ATOMS: atom_id res chain seq x y z
N LEU A 1 9.97 -13.36 0.51
CA LEU A 1 9.27 -12.37 1.34
C LEU A 1 9.13 -12.92 2.75
N ALA A 2 9.47 -12.13 3.75
CA ALA A 2 9.27 -12.43 5.16
C ALA A 2 8.65 -11.21 5.85
N ASP A 3 7.65 -11.44 6.67
CA ASP A 3 7.00 -10.41 7.48
C ASP A 3 7.02 -10.82 8.96
N LEU A 4 7.37 -9.87 9.83
CA LEU A 4 7.31 -10.01 11.28
C LEU A 4 6.48 -8.87 11.84
N VAL A 5 5.47 -9.18 12.65
CA VAL A 5 4.58 -8.17 13.27
C VAL A 5 4.45 -8.45 14.76
N GLY A 6 4.56 -7.41 15.56
CA GLY A 6 4.31 -7.45 16.99
C GLY A 6 3.47 -6.25 17.43
N TYR A 7 2.63 -6.45 18.45
CA TYR A 7 1.86 -5.36 19.03
C TYR A 7 1.72 -5.50 20.54
N TYR A 8 1.51 -4.38 21.19
CA TYR A 8 1.25 -4.32 22.62
C TYR A 8 0.04 -3.41 22.91
N ARG A 9 -0.92 -3.92 23.66
CA ARG A 9 -2.11 -3.17 24.08
C ARG A 9 -1.81 -2.41 25.36
N LEU A 10 -2.04 -1.11 25.31
CA LEU A 10 -1.94 -0.19 26.44
C LEU A 10 -3.32 0.05 27.05
N PRO A 11 -3.41 0.59 28.28
CA PRO A 11 -4.66 1.05 28.86
C PRO A 11 -5.38 2.08 27.97
N ASN A 12 -6.68 2.30 28.23
CA ASN A 12 -7.52 3.28 27.53
C ASN A 12 -7.63 3.05 26.01
N ALA A 13 -7.76 1.77 25.59
CA ALA A 13 -7.95 1.33 24.21
C ALA A 13 -6.86 1.84 23.24
N GLN A 14 -5.62 1.87 23.70
CA GLN A 14 -4.45 2.24 22.90
C GLN A 14 -3.67 0.99 22.50
N THR A 15 -2.97 1.07 21.37
CA THR A 15 -2.10 0.00 20.87
C THR A 15 -0.86 0.59 20.25
N ILE A 16 0.30 0.02 20.56
CA ILE A 16 1.54 0.25 19.83
C ILE A 16 1.85 -1.03 19.06
N SER A 17 2.26 -0.91 17.80
CA SER A 17 2.73 -2.04 17.00
C SER A 17 3.98 -1.69 16.22
N SER A 18 4.78 -2.72 15.94
CA SER A 18 5.92 -2.62 15.04
C SER A 18 5.85 -3.78 14.05
N SER A 19 6.24 -3.51 12.81
CA SER A 19 6.39 -4.55 11.81
C SER A 19 7.71 -4.40 11.08
N MET A 20 8.20 -5.50 10.54
CA MET A 20 9.36 -5.58 9.68
C MET A 20 9.02 -6.44 8.48
N ARG A 21 9.25 -5.92 7.30
CA ARG A 21 9.10 -6.63 6.03
C ARG A 21 10.45 -6.73 5.34
N TYR A 22 10.81 -7.91 4.90
CA TYR A 22 12.00 -8.16 4.11
C TYR A 22 11.65 -8.88 2.82
N PHE A 23 12.17 -8.37 1.72
CA PHE A 23 12.03 -8.96 0.40
C PHE A 23 13.39 -9.12 -0.27
N SER A 24 13.63 -10.26 -0.90
CA SER A 24 14.81 -10.49 -1.73
C SER A 24 14.40 -11.30 -2.96
N LEU A 25 14.94 -10.91 -4.10
CA LEU A 25 14.83 -11.66 -5.36
C LEU A 25 15.85 -12.80 -5.47
N GLY A 26 16.74 -12.95 -4.47
CA GLY A 26 17.87 -13.84 -4.54
C GLY A 26 18.97 -13.32 -5.45
N GLU A 27 19.84 -14.22 -5.92
CA GLU A 27 20.90 -13.87 -6.85
C GLU A 27 20.37 -13.83 -8.28
N ILE A 28 20.60 -12.71 -8.96
CA ILE A 28 20.26 -12.51 -10.37
C ILE A 28 21.55 -12.36 -11.16
N GLN A 29 21.73 -13.17 -12.20
CA GLN A 29 22.82 -13.04 -13.14
C GLN A 29 22.43 -12.05 -14.26
N PHE A 30 23.25 -11.04 -14.45
CA PHE A 30 23.11 -10.07 -15.54
C PHE A 30 23.93 -10.55 -16.75
N THR A 31 23.33 -10.47 -17.93
CA THR A 31 23.98 -10.87 -19.19
C THR A 31 23.86 -9.76 -20.21
N ASP A 32 24.83 -9.69 -21.14
CA ASP A 32 24.71 -8.87 -22.34
C ASP A 32 23.73 -9.49 -23.37
N ASN A 33 23.53 -8.81 -24.51
CA ASN A 33 22.67 -9.30 -25.57
C ASN A 33 23.21 -10.57 -26.27
N GLN A 34 24.47 -10.94 -26.01
CA GLN A 34 25.11 -12.17 -26.50
C GLN A 34 25.10 -13.30 -25.46
N GLY A 35 24.58 -13.06 -24.26
CA GLY A 35 24.50 -14.03 -23.18
C GLY A 35 25.76 -14.12 -22.31
N ASN A 36 26.75 -13.25 -22.47
CA ASN A 36 27.93 -13.22 -21.63
C ASN A 36 27.58 -12.60 -20.25
N SER A 37 28.15 -13.16 -19.18
CA SER A 37 27.90 -12.65 -17.83
C SER A 37 28.50 -11.25 -17.62
N LEU A 38 27.65 -10.32 -17.20
CA LEU A 38 28.03 -8.96 -16.77
C LEU A 38 28.21 -8.86 -15.24
N GLY A 39 27.94 -9.95 -14.51
CA GLY A 39 28.02 -9.99 -13.05
C GLY A 39 26.73 -10.48 -12.41
N THR A 40 26.73 -10.55 -11.09
CA THR A 40 25.56 -10.94 -10.30
C THR A 40 25.13 -9.80 -9.38
N GLY A 41 23.85 -9.75 -9.05
CA GLY A 41 23.28 -8.83 -8.07
C GLY A 41 22.29 -9.56 -7.16
N GLN A 42 22.12 -9.01 -5.96
CA GLN A 42 21.15 -9.52 -4.98
C GLN A 42 20.22 -8.39 -4.55
N PRO A 43 19.21 -8.05 -5.38
CA PRO A 43 18.24 -7.03 -5.01
C PRO A 43 17.51 -7.42 -3.74
N LYS A 44 17.46 -6.47 -2.79
CA LYS A 44 16.79 -6.66 -1.51
C LYS A 44 16.15 -5.37 -1.04
N GLU A 45 15.01 -5.51 -0.43
CA GLU A 45 14.25 -4.43 0.15
C GLU A 45 13.87 -4.76 1.59
N PHE A 46 13.78 -3.74 2.40
CA PHE A 46 13.45 -3.85 3.79
C PHE A 46 12.61 -2.64 4.19
N ALA A 47 11.52 -2.86 4.92
CA ALA A 47 10.72 -1.81 5.52
C ALA A 47 10.49 -2.11 7.00
N MET A 48 10.53 -1.07 7.82
CA MET A 48 10.27 -1.15 9.26
C MET A 48 9.24 -0.09 9.64
N ASP A 49 8.21 -0.52 10.35
CA ASP A 49 7.10 0.33 10.79
C ASP A 49 7.04 0.41 12.31
N LEU A 50 6.69 1.59 12.81
CA LEU A 50 6.26 1.82 14.18
C LEU A 50 4.93 2.55 14.15
N ASN A 51 3.90 1.96 14.77
CA ASN A 51 2.55 2.47 14.71
C ASN A 51 1.97 2.68 16.12
N TYR A 52 1.11 3.68 16.23
CA TYR A 52 0.27 3.94 17.37
C TYR A 52 -1.18 4.08 16.94
N ALA A 53 -2.09 3.45 17.66
CA ALA A 53 -3.52 3.56 17.43
C ALA A 53 -4.28 3.73 18.73
N ARG A 54 -5.41 4.42 18.66
CA ARG A 54 -6.35 4.56 19.76
C ARG A 54 -7.78 4.40 19.28
N ALA A 55 -8.56 3.61 20.02
CA ALA A 55 -9.98 3.43 19.76
C ALA A 55 -10.82 4.34 20.68
N PHE A 56 -11.95 4.79 20.14
CA PHE A 56 -12.97 5.62 20.77
C PHE A 56 -14.35 5.06 20.41
N GLY A 57 -15.34 5.33 21.20
CA GLY A 57 -16.74 4.96 20.92
C GLY A 57 -17.43 4.42 22.16
N GLU A 58 -18.75 4.33 22.07
CA GLU A 58 -19.63 3.79 23.09
C GLU A 58 -20.20 2.44 22.63
N GLU A 59 -20.59 1.59 23.58
CA GLU A 59 -21.18 0.29 23.29
C GLU A 59 -22.46 0.42 22.46
N GLY A 60 -22.54 -0.32 21.36
CA GLY A 60 -23.67 -0.25 20.40
C GLY A 60 -23.67 0.93 19.43
N GLY A 61 -22.77 1.91 19.61
CA GLY A 61 -22.49 3.00 18.69
C GLY A 61 -21.38 2.67 17.69
N PHE A 62 -20.92 3.70 16.96
CA PHE A 62 -19.69 3.60 16.20
C PHE A 62 -18.48 3.47 17.12
N GLN A 63 -17.70 2.41 16.90
CA GLN A 63 -16.37 2.26 17.44
C GLN A 63 -15.38 2.80 16.41
N THR A 64 -14.62 3.83 16.74
CA THR A 64 -13.70 4.49 15.82
C THR A 64 -12.27 4.31 16.29
N GLY A 65 -11.42 3.71 15.49
CA GLY A 65 -9.97 3.63 15.69
C GLY A 65 -9.26 4.66 14.82
N VAL A 66 -8.34 5.42 15.40
CA VAL A 66 -7.45 6.33 14.69
C VAL A 66 -6.03 5.81 14.84
N GLY A 67 -5.29 5.72 13.75
CA GLY A 67 -3.93 5.23 13.72
C GLY A 67 -2.98 6.19 13.01
N VAL A 68 -1.75 6.25 13.51
CA VAL A 68 -0.62 6.91 12.86
C VAL A 68 0.56 5.96 12.86
N GLY A 69 1.36 6.01 11.79
CA GLY A 69 2.54 5.17 11.64
C GLY A 69 3.73 5.96 11.09
N LEU A 70 4.91 5.50 11.43
CA LEU A 70 6.17 5.94 10.83
C LEU A 70 6.82 4.73 10.19
N ARG A 71 7.35 4.91 8.98
CA ARG A 71 7.99 3.87 8.19
C ARG A 71 9.37 4.30 7.74
N TYR A 72 10.32 3.40 7.86
CA TYR A 72 11.62 3.50 7.21
C TYR A 72 11.69 2.46 6.10
N ILE A 73 12.17 2.87 4.92
CA ILE A 73 12.31 2.02 3.74
C ILE A 73 13.78 2.04 3.30
N TYR A 74 14.31 0.86 3.06
CA TYR A 74 15.59 0.62 2.44
C TYR A 74 15.38 -0.25 1.21
N SER A 75 15.90 0.19 0.06
CA SER A 75 15.85 -0.57 -1.19
C SER A 75 17.22 -0.58 -1.84
N ASN A 76 17.76 -1.75 -2.05
CA ASN A 76 19.02 -1.95 -2.74
C ASN A 76 18.78 -2.76 -4.02
N LEU A 77 18.78 -2.07 -5.14
CA LEU A 77 18.64 -2.64 -6.48
C LEU A 77 19.99 -2.75 -7.19
N SER A 78 21.11 -2.48 -6.49
CA SER A 78 22.43 -2.42 -7.10
C SER A 78 22.88 -3.77 -7.65
N VAL A 79 23.44 -3.74 -8.83
CA VAL A 79 24.20 -4.82 -9.46
C VAL A 79 25.61 -4.80 -8.90
N SER A 80 26.26 -5.94 -8.73
CA SER A 80 27.67 -6.03 -8.35
C SER A 80 28.54 -5.29 -9.38
N SER A 81 29.44 -4.47 -8.89
CA SER A 81 30.16 -3.38 -9.56
C SER A 81 31.23 -3.76 -10.61
N ASN A 82 31.03 -4.80 -11.39
CA ASN A 82 31.95 -5.09 -12.49
C ASN A 82 31.58 -4.41 -13.82
N VAL A 83 30.47 -3.63 -13.84
CA VAL A 83 30.07 -2.80 -14.99
C VAL A 83 30.63 -1.39 -14.77
N SER A 84 31.87 -1.16 -15.20
CA SER A 84 32.66 0.07 -14.94
C SER A 84 32.23 1.29 -15.76
N SER A 85 31.02 1.38 -16.28
CA SER A 85 30.57 2.52 -17.09
C SER A 85 29.10 2.91 -16.90
N GLY A 86 28.45 2.45 -15.82
CA GLY A 86 27.09 2.90 -15.47
C GLY A 86 27.10 3.99 -14.39
N PRO A 87 25.99 4.71 -14.19
CA PRO A 87 25.83 5.63 -13.07
C PRO A 87 26.05 4.90 -11.75
N ASP A 88 26.70 5.57 -10.78
CA ASP A 88 26.98 5.03 -9.44
C ASP A 88 25.66 4.75 -8.71
N ILE A 89 25.15 3.51 -8.86
CA ILE A 89 23.88 3.07 -8.26
C ILE A 89 24.12 2.75 -6.79
N ARG A 90 23.34 3.38 -5.93
CA ARG A 90 23.39 3.23 -4.46
C ARG A 90 22.07 2.75 -3.92
N PRO A 91 22.07 2.14 -2.73
CA PRO A 91 20.81 1.87 -2.04
C PRO A 91 20.00 3.14 -1.81
N GLY A 92 18.71 3.08 -2.13
CA GLY A 92 17.74 4.11 -1.83
C GLY A 92 17.22 4.00 -0.40
N HIS A 93 16.97 5.16 0.20
CA HIS A 93 16.39 5.29 1.53
C HIS A 93 15.20 6.24 1.49
N ALA A 94 14.13 5.90 2.19
CA ALA A 94 13.00 6.79 2.37
C ALA A 94 12.42 6.66 3.78
N ALA A 95 11.81 7.75 4.25
CA ALA A 95 10.97 7.76 5.43
C ALA A 95 9.54 8.11 5.01
N GLY A 96 8.56 7.41 5.55
CA GLY A 96 7.15 7.63 5.29
C GLY A 96 6.33 7.68 6.58
N ALA A 97 5.16 8.27 6.48
CA ALA A 97 4.16 8.27 7.53
C ALA A 97 2.84 7.73 6.99
N ASP A 98 2.10 7.08 7.86
CA ASP A 98 0.77 6.56 7.58
C ASP A 98 -0.24 7.21 8.52
N VAL A 99 -1.42 7.52 8.03
CA VAL A 99 -2.57 7.95 8.84
C VAL A 99 -3.78 7.12 8.46
N SER A 100 -4.57 6.71 9.44
CA SER A 100 -5.73 5.87 9.21
C SER A 100 -6.85 6.11 10.19
N VAL A 101 -8.07 5.86 9.72
CA VAL A 101 -9.28 5.80 10.53
C VAL A 101 -10.01 4.52 10.17
N PHE A 102 -10.44 3.79 11.18
CA PHE A 102 -11.30 2.62 11.02
C PHE A 102 -12.53 2.78 11.91
N MET A 103 -13.69 2.47 11.37
CA MET A 103 -14.96 2.56 12.07
C MET A 103 -15.71 1.25 11.93
N THR A 104 -16.28 0.78 13.03
CA THR A 104 -17.19 -0.38 13.02
C THR A 104 -18.44 -0.07 13.83
N LYS A 105 -19.56 -0.64 13.40
CA LYS A 105 -20.83 -0.52 14.11
C LYS A 105 -21.64 -1.80 14.04
N PRO A 106 -22.04 -2.39 15.18
CA PRO A 106 -22.92 -3.54 15.22
C PRO A 106 -24.38 -3.13 14.93
N TYR A 107 -25.07 -3.94 14.14
CA TYR A 107 -26.49 -3.84 13.87
C TYR A 107 -27.20 -5.14 14.24
N LYS A 108 -28.34 -5.04 14.92
CA LYS A 108 -29.23 -6.17 15.15
C LYS A 108 -30.17 -6.32 13.94
N LEU A 109 -30.35 -7.54 13.47
CA LEU A 109 -31.20 -7.87 12.32
C LEU A 109 -32.18 -8.98 12.73
N ASP A 110 -33.44 -8.92 12.22
CA ASP A 110 -34.51 -9.84 12.67
C ASP A 110 -34.30 -11.29 12.21
N LYS A 111 -33.62 -11.51 11.10
CA LYS A 111 -33.50 -12.84 10.45
C LYS A 111 -32.18 -13.55 10.69
N ILE A 112 -31.17 -12.83 11.17
CA ILE A 112 -29.84 -13.34 11.49
C ILE A 112 -29.38 -12.73 12.81
N LYS A 113 -28.31 -13.24 13.41
CA LYS A 113 -27.84 -12.75 14.70
C LYS A 113 -27.42 -11.28 14.71
N GLY A 114 -26.96 -10.77 13.58
CA GLY A 114 -26.56 -9.38 13.44
C GLY A 114 -25.60 -9.15 12.28
N MET A 115 -25.14 -7.93 12.19
CA MET A 115 -24.17 -7.50 11.18
C MET A 115 -23.25 -6.46 11.80
N ASP A 116 -21.95 -6.57 11.55
CA ASP A 116 -21.01 -5.49 11.81
C ASP A 116 -20.71 -4.77 10.50
N PHE A 117 -21.08 -3.50 10.45
CA PHE A 117 -20.69 -2.63 9.34
C PHE A 117 -19.31 -2.04 9.64
N ASN A 118 -18.41 -2.13 8.69
CA ASN A 118 -17.03 -1.65 8.77
C ASN A 118 -16.74 -0.65 7.69
N MET A 119 -15.95 0.38 8.03
CA MET A 119 -15.43 1.31 7.04
C MET A 119 -14.03 1.77 7.45
N GLY A 120 -13.16 1.95 6.46
CA GLY A 120 -11.77 2.36 6.67
C GLY A 120 -11.35 3.43 5.68
N LEU A 121 -10.50 4.34 6.15
CA LEU A 121 -9.80 5.32 5.35
C LEU A 121 -8.33 5.30 5.78
N ALA A 122 -7.42 5.22 4.81
CA ALA A 122 -6.00 5.30 5.10
C ALA A 122 -5.27 6.08 4.00
N ILE A 123 -4.30 6.89 4.41
CA ILE A 123 -3.29 7.43 3.52
C ILE A 123 -1.95 6.88 4.01
N THR A 124 -1.27 6.13 3.17
CA THR A 124 -0.03 5.44 3.50
C THR A 124 1.13 5.95 2.67
N ASN A 125 2.36 5.81 3.21
CA ASN A 125 3.59 6.26 2.57
C ASN A 125 3.64 7.77 2.25
N ILE A 126 3.10 8.62 3.11
CA ILE A 126 3.31 10.07 3.02
C ILE A 126 4.76 10.33 3.40
N GLY A 127 5.66 10.47 2.42
CA GLY A 127 7.06 10.44 2.80
C GLY A 127 8.03 11.06 1.80
N SER A 128 9.31 10.97 2.15
CA SER A 128 10.39 11.52 1.34
C SER A 128 10.43 10.83 -0.03
N LYS A 129 10.89 11.58 -1.03
CA LYS A 129 11.28 10.99 -2.30
C LYS A 129 12.51 10.11 -2.12
N MET A 130 12.71 9.17 -3.04
CA MET A 130 13.82 8.23 -3.05
C MET A 130 14.68 8.44 -4.29
N THR A 131 15.98 8.18 -4.17
CA THR A 131 16.91 8.13 -5.29
C THR A 131 17.87 6.96 -5.13
N TYR A 132 18.35 6.45 -6.25
CA TYR A 132 19.34 5.37 -6.32
C TYR A 132 20.68 5.84 -6.90
N THR A 133 20.88 7.14 -7.09
CA THR A 133 22.11 7.71 -7.64
C THR A 133 22.74 8.71 -6.68
N GLN A 134 24.06 8.86 -6.78
CA GLN A 134 24.83 9.74 -5.90
C GLN A 134 24.51 11.23 -6.11
N ASN A 135 24.31 11.64 -7.36
CA ASN A 135 23.97 13.01 -7.74
C ASN A 135 22.45 13.08 -8.00
N ALA A 136 21.70 13.19 -6.92
CA ALA A 136 20.25 13.08 -6.89
C ALA A 136 19.54 14.30 -7.49
N VAL A 137 19.81 14.64 -8.73
CA VAL A 137 19.01 15.61 -9.49
C VAL A 137 17.61 15.02 -9.71
N ASN A 138 17.52 13.71 -9.97
CA ASN A 138 16.25 13.02 -10.16
C ASN A 138 15.87 12.19 -8.93
N THR A 139 14.84 12.63 -8.21
CA THR A 139 14.24 11.89 -7.10
C THR A 139 12.82 11.47 -7.48
N ASP A 140 12.43 10.26 -7.13
CA ASP A 140 11.09 9.73 -7.41
C ASP A 140 10.25 9.65 -6.13
N PHE A 141 8.95 9.89 -6.27
CA PHE A 141 8.02 9.74 -5.17
C PHE A 141 7.93 8.29 -4.73
N ILE A 142 7.90 8.05 -3.41
CA ILE A 142 7.46 6.74 -2.91
C ILE A 142 5.94 6.61 -3.14
N PRO A 143 5.39 5.39 -3.27
CA PRO A 143 4.00 5.17 -3.66
C PRO A 143 3.03 5.55 -2.53
N THR A 144 2.80 6.84 -2.34
CA THR A 144 1.76 7.33 -1.43
C THR A 144 0.40 6.86 -1.94
N ASN A 145 -0.39 6.21 -1.08
CA ASN A 145 -1.67 5.62 -1.47
C ASN A 145 -2.81 6.09 -0.58
N LEU A 146 -3.93 6.45 -1.20
CA LEU A 146 -5.22 6.61 -0.55
C LEU A 146 -6.01 5.32 -0.70
N GLY A 147 -6.48 4.75 0.41
CA GLY A 147 -7.38 3.61 0.44
C GLY A 147 -8.66 3.93 1.19
N ILE A 148 -9.80 3.57 0.60
CA ILE A 148 -11.13 3.67 1.21
C ILE A 148 -11.76 2.30 1.13
N GLY A 149 -12.13 1.72 2.27
CA GLY A 149 -12.70 0.38 2.33
C GLY A 149 -14.04 0.35 3.07
N PHE A 150 -14.89 -0.56 2.65
CA PHE A 150 -16.16 -0.87 3.28
C PHE A 150 -16.30 -2.38 3.46
N GLY A 151 -16.97 -2.78 4.54
CA GLY A 151 -17.22 -4.19 4.83
C GLY A 151 -18.51 -4.39 5.60
N ALA A 152 -19.05 -5.60 5.48
CA ALA A 152 -20.17 -6.06 6.26
C ALA A 152 -19.93 -7.51 6.68
N ASP A 153 -19.85 -7.75 7.99
CA ASP A 153 -19.75 -9.08 8.58
C ASP A 153 -21.12 -9.54 9.05
N LEU A 154 -21.73 -10.43 8.32
CA LEU A 154 -23.07 -10.99 8.57
C LEU A 154 -22.93 -12.21 9.50
N HIS A 155 -23.43 -12.12 10.72
CA HIS A 155 -23.49 -13.22 11.68
C HIS A 155 -24.79 -13.99 11.47
N ILE A 156 -24.75 -15.06 10.66
CA ILE A 156 -25.95 -15.83 10.28
C ILE A 156 -26.52 -16.54 11.52
N ASP A 157 -25.66 -17.27 12.21
CA ASP A 157 -25.94 -17.97 13.46
C ASP A 157 -24.68 -18.05 14.34
N ASP A 158 -24.62 -18.98 15.32
CA ASP A 158 -23.45 -19.16 16.21
C ASP A 158 -22.23 -19.75 15.52
N ILE A 159 -22.44 -20.40 14.37
CA ILE A 159 -21.46 -21.22 13.68
C ILE A 159 -21.04 -20.57 12.36
N HIS A 160 -21.98 -19.90 11.67
CA HIS A 160 -21.78 -19.39 10.32
C HIS A 160 -21.72 -17.86 10.28
N SER A 161 -20.69 -17.31 9.66
CA SER A 161 -20.62 -15.88 9.31
C SER A 161 -20.10 -15.67 7.90
N VAL A 162 -20.54 -14.59 7.27
CA VAL A 162 -20.14 -14.17 5.91
C VAL A 162 -19.70 -12.73 5.95
N GLY A 163 -18.45 -12.47 5.56
CA GLY A 163 -17.92 -11.13 5.35
C GLY A 163 -17.97 -10.76 3.87
N ILE A 164 -18.36 -9.53 3.55
CA ILE A 164 -18.34 -8.95 2.20
C ILE A 164 -17.60 -7.65 2.30
N TYR A 165 -16.57 -7.46 1.45
CA TYR A 165 -15.67 -6.33 1.52
C TYR A 165 -15.44 -5.74 0.14
N ALA A 166 -15.28 -4.43 0.08
CA ALA A 166 -14.82 -3.72 -1.11
C ALA A 166 -13.91 -2.58 -0.71
N ASP A 167 -12.89 -2.33 -1.50
CA ASP A 167 -11.98 -1.21 -1.35
C ASP A 167 -11.70 -0.52 -2.67
N VAL A 168 -11.44 0.77 -2.58
CA VAL A 168 -11.03 1.63 -3.68
C VAL A 168 -9.73 2.30 -3.28
N ASN A 169 -8.76 2.27 -4.16
CA ASN A 169 -7.44 2.83 -3.92
C ASN A 169 -7.03 3.76 -5.06
N LYS A 170 -6.19 4.75 -4.74
CA LYS A 170 -5.55 5.64 -5.70
C LYS A 170 -4.15 5.99 -5.24
N LEU A 171 -3.19 5.94 -6.16
CA LEU A 171 -1.86 6.50 -5.90
C LEU A 171 -1.93 8.02 -5.88
N LEU A 172 -1.45 8.61 -4.79
CA LEU A 172 -1.37 10.06 -4.59
C LEU A 172 0.02 10.57 -4.97
N VAL A 173 0.44 10.26 -6.20
CA VAL A 173 1.69 10.75 -6.78
C VAL A 173 1.36 11.47 -8.08
N PRO A 174 2.11 12.53 -8.45
CA PRO A 174 1.86 13.24 -9.70
C PRO A 174 1.95 12.31 -10.90
N THR A 175 1.06 12.49 -11.88
CA THR A 175 1.17 11.80 -13.16
C THR A 175 2.47 12.23 -13.84
N PRO A 176 3.34 11.28 -14.23
CA PRO A 176 4.57 11.60 -14.93
C PRO A 176 4.30 12.29 -16.27
N ASP A 177 4.96 13.42 -16.51
CA ASP A 177 4.96 14.15 -17.77
C ASP A 177 6.41 14.41 -18.23
N THR A 178 6.57 15.10 -19.35
CA THR A 178 7.86 15.48 -19.94
C THR A 178 8.06 16.99 -19.96
N VAL A 179 7.31 17.70 -19.13
CA VAL A 179 7.43 19.16 -19.02
C VAL A 179 8.63 19.50 -18.15
N ASP A 180 9.49 20.37 -18.66
CA ASP A 180 10.66 20.95 -18.01
C ASP A 180 10.63 22.45 -18.37
N ALA A 181 9.83 23.22 -17.63
CA ALA A 181 9.56 24.62 -17.94
C ALA A 181 10.76 25.55 -17.62
N ASN A 182 11.60 25.15 -16.66
CA ASN A 182 12.79 25.90 -16.27
C ASN A 182 14.07 25.48 -17.03
N ASN A 183 14.00 24.38 -17.82
CA ASN A 183 15.11 23.81 -18.62
C ASN A 183 16.33 23.41 -17.77
N ASP A 184 16.11 22.87 -16.58
CA ASP A 184 17.18 22.40 -15.70
C ASP A 184 17.50 20.90 -15.86
N GLY A 185 16.75 20.20 -16.71
CA GLY A 185 16.89 18.78 -16.99
C GLY A 185 16.11 17.88 -16.02
N VAL A 186 15.26 18.47 -15.16
CA VAL A 186 14.36 17.76 -14.26
C VAL A 186 12.92 18.04 -14.68
N PHE A 187 12.13 16.99 -14.85
CA PHE A 187 10.71 17.19 -15.17
C PHE A 187 9.95 17.82 -14.01
N ASP A 188 9.10 18.81 -14.27
CA ASP A 188 8.37 19.61 -13.29
C ASP A 188 7.58 18.76 -12.28
N TYR A 189 7.01 17.62 -12.69
CA TYR A 189 6.29 16.73 -11.77
C TYR A 189 7.21 16.19 -10.65
N ARG A 190 8.51 16.00 -10.94
CA ARG A 190 9.50 15.53 -9.96
C ARG A 190 9.90 16.61 -8.97
N GLU A 191 9.76 17.87 -9.32
CA GLU A 191 10.09 18.99 -8.45
C GLU A 191 8.99 19.30 -7.42
N ARG A 192 7.75 18.90 -7.69
CA ARG A 192 6.62 19.12 -6.77
C ARG A 192 6.93 18.59 -5.38
N SER A 193 6.53 19.33 -4.34
CA SER A 193 6.59 18.82 -2.96
C SER A 193 5.71 17.58 -2.80
N VAL A 194 5.99 16.73 -1.81
CA VAL A 194 5.20 15.52 -1.56
C VAL A 194 3.72 15.86 -1.38
N VAL A 195 3.41 16.81 -0.52
CA VAL A 195 2.02 17.23 -0.26
C VAL A 195 1.39 17.86 -1.51
N GLY A 196 2.14 18.70 -2.24
CA GLY A 196 1.69 19.27 -3.52
C GLY A 196 1.37 18.20 -4.55
N GLY A 197 2.24 17.18 -4.66
CA GLY A 197 2.04 16.02 -5.52
C GLY A 197 0.80 15.22 -5.16
N MET A 198 0.55 14.99 -3.86
CA MET A 198 -0.64 14.29 -3.40
C MET A 198 -1.94 14.99 -3.83
N PHE A 199 -2.01 16.31 -3.70
CA PHE A 199 -3.21 17.06 -4.11
C PHE A 199 -3.33 17.18 -5.63
N SER A 200 -2.23 17.40 -6.35
CA SER A 200 -2.28 17.51 -7.81
C SER A 200 -2.70 16.20 -8.47
N SER A 201 -2.38 15.05 -7.88
CA SER A 201 -2.72 13.72 -8.41
C SER A 201 -4.22 13.46 -8.62
N PHE A 202 -5.09 14.35 -8.15
CA PHE A 202 -6.54 14.25 -8.40
C PHE A 202 -7.00 14.99 -9.66
N ALA A 203 -6.10 15.72 -10.35
CA ALA A 203 -6.47 16.56 -11.48
C ALA A 203 -5.34 16.76 -12.50
N ASP A 204 -4.32 15.88 -12.51
CA ASP A 204 -3.15 16.04 -13.39
C ASP A 204 -3.05 14.99 -14.52
N ALA A 205 -4.04 14.13 -14.66
CA ALA A 205 -4.09 13.19 -15.77
C ALA A 205 -4.29 13.91 -17.11
N PRO A 206 -3.47 13.66 -18.14
CA PRO A 206 -3.54 14.34 -19.44
C PRO A 206 -4.91 14.25 -20.14
N GLY A 207 -5.62 13.14 -19.96
CA GLY A 207 -6.96 12.92 -20.51
C GLY A 207 -8.10 13.49 -19.65
N GLY A 208 -7.78 14.31 -18.63
CA GLY A 208 -8.73 14.96 -17.74
C GLY A 208 -9.50 13.98 -16.84
N PHE A 209 -10.63 14.43 -16.32
CA PHE A 209 -11.40 13.70 -15.30
C PHE A 209 -11.72 12.23 -15.65
N LYS A 210 -11.96 11.91 -16.92
CA LYS A 210 -12.21 10.53 -17.34
C LYS A 210 -10.98 9.64 -17.18
N GLU A 211 -9.80 10.18 -17.36
CA GLU A 211 -8.56 9.47 -17.14
C GLU A 211 -8.25 9.35 -15.65
N GLU A 212 -8.49 10.39 -14.87
CA GLU A 212 -8.39 10.34 -13.41
C GLU A 212 -9.20 9.20 -12.80
N LEU A 213 -10.43 8.97 -13.26
CA LEU A 213 -11.25 7.85 -12.81
C LEU A 213 -10.64 6.47 -13.13
N ARG A 214 -9.76 6.37 -14.12
CA ARG A 214 -9.07 5.13 -14.49
C ARG A 214 -7.86 4.82 -13.59
N GLU A 215 -7.41 5.80 -12.80
CA GLU A 215 -6.31 5.63 -11.85
C GLU A 215 -6.73 4.97 -10.54
N PHE A 216 -8.03 4.87 -10.32
CA PHE A 216 -8.56 4.09 -9.22
C PHE A 216 -8.49 2.61 -9.53
N TYR A 217 -7.99 1.84 -8.56
CA TYR A 217 -8.05 0.39 -8.59
C TYR A 217 -8.93 -0.11 -7.45
N VAL A 218 -9.59 -1.25 -7.67
CA VAL A 218 -10.68 -1.74 -6.82
C VAL A 218 -10.38 -3.18 -6.41
N GLY A 219 -10.56 -3.46 -5.13
CA GLY A 219 -10.62 -4.80 -4.57
C GLY A 219 -12.05 -5.13 -4.13
N ALA A 220 -12.46 -6.38 -4.29
CA ALA A 220 -13.68 -6.91 -3.70
C ALA A 220 -13.43 -8.32 -3.18
N GLY A 221 -14.04 -8.68 -2.07
CA GLY A 221 -13.82 -9.98 -1.47
C GLY A 221 -15.02 -10.47 -0.68
N VAL A 222 -15.10 -11.80 -0.56
CA VAL A 222 -16.03 -12.48 0.31
C VAL A 222 -15.27 -13.48 1.16
N GLU A 223 -15.65 -13.57 2.42
CA GLU A 223 -15.09 -14.50 3.39
C GLU A 223 -16.24 -15.25 4.07
N TYR A 224 -16.13 -16.56 4.17
CA TYR A 224 -17.05 -17.40 4.92
C TYR A 224 -16.29 -18.04 6.07
N TRP A 225 -16.85 -17.94 7.29
CA TRP A 225 -16.33 -18.61 8.48
C TRP A 225 -17.27 -19.68 8.97
N TYR A 226 -16.71 -20.83 9.29
CA TYR A 226 -17.36 -21.92 9.97
C TYR A 226 -16.78 -22.08 11.39
N ASN A 227 -17.64 -21.94 12.39
CA ASN A 227 -17.34 -22.09 13.83
C ASN A 227 -16.15 -21.21 14.30
N LYS A 228 -15.87 -20.08 13.62
CA LYS A 228 -14.71 -19.22 13.88
C LYS A 228 -13.36 -19.94 13.81
N GLN A 229 -13.31 -21.12 13.21
CA GLN A 229 -12.11 -21.95 13.08
C GLN A 229 -11.69 -22.12 11.63
N PHE A 230 -12.64 -22.32 10.72
CA PHE A 230 -12.33 -22.54 9.30
C PHE A 230 -12.83 -21.37 8.48
N ALA A 231 -11.98 -20.83 7.62
CA ALA A 231 -12.34 -19.75 6.71
C ALA A 231 -12.10 -20.17 5.25
N LEU A 232 -13.03 -19.76 4.37
CA LEU A 232 -12.85 -19.77 2.92
C LEU A 232 -12.95 -18.33 2.42
N ARG A 233 -12.04 -17.95 1.52
CA ARG A 233 -11.93 -16.59 1.01
C ARG A 233 -11.86 -16.59 -0.50
N MET A 234 -12.55 -15.63 -1.11
CA MET A 234 -12.42 -15.32 -2.53
C MET A 234 -12.29 -13.81 -2.70
N GLY A 235 -11.48 -13.39 -3.66
CA GLY A 235 -11.28 -11.97 -3.94
C GLY A 235 -11.09 -11.72 -5.42
N TYR A 236 -11.41 -10.51 -5.84
CA TYR A 236 -11.16 -10.00 -7.17
C TYR A 236 -10.48 -8.65 -7.10
N PHE A 237 -9.43 -8.48 -7.88
CA PHE A 237 -8.72 -7.22 -8.04
C PHE A 237 -8.85 -6.72 -9.47
N TYR A 238 -9.11 -5.42 -9.60
CA TYR A 238 -9.27 -4.75 -10.89
C TYR A 238 -8.47 -3.45 -10.95
N GLU A 239 -7.71 -3.30 -12.01
CA GLU A 239 -7.04 -2.08 -12.42
C GLU A 239 -7.31 -1.82 -13.90
N HIS A 240 -7.47 -0.55 -14.27
CA HIS A 240 -7.81 -0.19 -15.64
C HIS A 240 -6.69 -0.58 -16.62
N PRO A 241 -7.01 -1.07 -17.85
CA PRO A 241 -6.02 -1.52 -18.82
C PRO A 241 -4.94 -0.50 -19.20
N THR A 242 -5.23 0.80 -19.10
CA THR A 242 -4.28 1.88 -19.41
C THR A 242 -3.47 2.35 -18.20
N LYS A 243 -3.71 1.79 -17.00
CA LYS A 243 -3.08 2.22 -15.74
C LYS A 243 -2.44 1.06 -14.95
N GLY A 244 -2.07 -0.03 -15.65
CA GLY A 244 -1.42 -1.19 -15.06
C GLY A 244 -1.99 -2.52 -15.53
N ALA A 245 -3.28 -2.55 -15.91
CA ALA A 245 -3.97 -3.71 -16.51
C ALA A 245 -4.01 -4.98 -15.64
N ARG A 246 -3.77 -4.87 -14.33
CA ARG A 246 -3.78 -6.02 -13.41
C ARG A 246 -5.22 -6.44 -13.11
N LYS A 247 -5.52 -7.70 -13.36
CA LYS A 247 -6.82 -8.32 -13.03
C LYS A 247 -6.56 -9.73 -12.59
N PHE A 248 -7.01 -10.08 -11.40
CA PHE A 248 -6.85 -11.44 -10.91
C PHE A 248 -7.93 -11.82 -9.91
N LEU A 249 -8.21 -13.12 -9.87
CA LEU A 249 -8.98 -13.76 -8.83
C LEU A 249 -8.02 -14.38 -7.81
N SER A 250 -8.37 -14.30 -6.55
CA SER A 250 -7.67 -14.97 -5.47
C SER A 250 -8.63 -15.89 -4.72
N ALA A 251 -8.09 -16.99 -4.20
CA ALA A 251 -8.81 -17.88 -3.30
C ALA A 251 -7.89 -18.29 -2.15
N GLY A 252 -8.46 -18.49 -0.98
CA GLY A 252 -7.72 -18.87 0.21
C GLY A 252 -8.56 -19.69 1.18
N ALA A 253 -7.89 -20.48 1.98
CA ALA A 253 -8.46 -21.19 3.13
C ALA A 253 -7.62 -20.89 4.37
N GLY A 254 -8.25 -20.89 5.53
CA GLY A 254 -7.63 -20.64 6.82
C GLY A 254 -8.22 -21.50 7.92
N VAL A 255 -7.43 -21.75 8.96
CA VAL A 255 -7.78 -22.45 10.19
C VAL A 255 -7.30 -21.66 11.39
#